data_f18292ee2f554f2b1b6e3de5fb08f874
#
_entry.id   f18292ee2f554f2b1b6e3de5fb08f874
#
_cell.length_a   1.000
_cell.length_b   1.000
_cell.length_c   1.000
_cell.angle_alpha   90.00
_cell.angle_beta   90.00
_cell.angle_gamma   90.00
#
_symmetry.space_group_name_H-M   'P 1'
#
loop_
_entity.id
_entity.type
_entity.pdbx_description
1 polymer ?
#
loop_
_entity_poly.entity_id
_entity_poly.type
_entity_poly.pdbx_seq_one_letter_code
_entity_poly.pdbx_strand_id
1 'polypeptide(L)'
;SMSFRDAGAQWVSIAVIATAISIGSTGNCPAQTAAVEPRRFDLRIENGRIAGNVKTVEVRQDDAVELKWSADHRTIVHLHGYDIEVTVNPGQAQVMAFRARASGRFPIESHGDRHTVLVYLEVHPR
;
A
#
# COMPACT_ATOMS: atom_id res chain seq x y z
N SER A 1 -84.56 -30.32 0.01
CA SER A 1 -83.27 -30.54 0.60
C SER A 1 -82.22 -29.92 -0.23
N MET A 2 -81.71 -29.12 0.38
CA MET A 2 -80.68 -28.37 -0.26
C MET A 2 -79.44 -29.08 -0.15
N SER A 3 -79.12 -29.64 -1.12
CA SER A 3 -77.82 -30.10 -1.14
C SER A 3 -76.95 -28.96 -1.57
N PHE A 4 -76.28 -28.57 -0.69
CA PHE A 4 -75.28 -27.66 -1.03
C PHE A 4 -74.19 -28.32 -1.73
N ARG A 5 -74.31 -28.04 -2.90
CA ARG A 5 -73.12 -28.24 -3.54
C ARG A 5 -72.24 -27.20 -3.06
N ASP A 6 -71.59 -27.51 -2.13
CA ASP A 6 -70.38 -26.86 -2.10
C ASP A 6 -69.76 -26.93 -3.44
N ALA A 7 -69.96 -25.93 -4.13
CA ALA A 7 -69.07 -25.75 -5.22
C ALA A 7 -67.73 -25.94 -4.61
N GLY A 8 -67.20 -27.05 -4.83
CA GLY A 8 -65.94 -27.35 -4.27
C GLY A 8 -65.03 -26.17 -4.51
N ALA A 9 -64.67 -25.66 -3.43
CA ALA A 9 -63.75 -24.62 -3.51
C ALA A 9 -62.65 -25.05 -4.45
N GLN A 10 -62.72 -24.48 -5.57
CA GLN A 10 -61.67 -24.69 -6.49
C GLN A 10 -60.45 -24.07 -5.87
N TRP A 11 -59.79 -24.87 -5.19
CA TRP A 11 -58.51 -24.47 -4.71
C TRP A 11 -57.63 -24.40 -5.91
N VAL A 12 -57.69 -23.30 -6.50
CA VAL A 12 -56.65 -22.99 -7.45
C VAL A 12 -55.41 -22.81 -6.61
N SER A 13 -54.73 -23.87 -6.48
CA SER A 13 -53.40 -23.76 -5.99
C SER A 13 -52.63 -22.96 -7.03
N ILE A 14 -52.61 -21.69 -6.80
CA ILE A 14 -51.67 -20.89 -7.52
C ILE A 14 -50.33 -21.32 -6.97
N ALA A 15 -49.74 -22.22 -7.66
CA ALA A 15 -48.36 -22.47 -7.45
C ALA A 15 -47.66 -21.18 -7.83
N VAL A 16 -47.42 -20.38 -6.86
CA VAL A 16 -46.49 -19.31 -7.05
C VAL A 16 -45.15 -19.99 -7.27
N ILE A 17 -44.87 -20.19 -8.51
CA ILE A 17 -43.54 -20.53 -8.87
C ILE A 17 -42.74 -19.27 -8.53
N ALA A 18 -42.23 -19.24 -7.35
CA ALA A 18 -41.20 -18.31 -7.05
C ALA A 18 -40.03 -18.72 -7.95
N THR A 19 -40.00 -18.15 -9.09
CA THR A 19 -38.79 -18.16 -9.86
C THR A 19 -37.82 -17.40 -9.00
N ALA A 20 -37.12 -18.13 -8.20
CA ALA A 20 -35.92 -17.57 -7.62
C ALA A 20 -35.04 -17.23 -8.80
N ILE A 21 -35.11 -16.00 -9.21
CA ILE A 21 -34.08 -15.46 -10.03
C ILE A 21 -32.87 -15.43 -9.11
N SER A 22 -32.21 -16.51 -9.12
CA SER A 22 -30.84 -16.50 -8.68
C SER A 22 -30.15 -15.53 -9.60
N ILE A 23 -30.18 -14.29 -9.21
CA ILE A 23 -29.23 -13.35 -9.74
C ILE A 23 -27.91 -13.88 -9.22
N GLY A 24 -27.32 -14.72 -10.03
CA GLY A 24 -25.93 -14.97 -9.85
C GLY A 24 -25.29 -13.61 -9.88
N SER A 25 -25.07 -13.04 -8.73
CA SER A 25 -24.10 -12.00 -8.69
C SER A 25 -22.83 -12.66 -9.14
N THR A 26 -22.62 -12.59 -10.42
CA THR A 26 -21.26 -12.66 -10.89
C THR A 26 -20.60 -11.55 -10.13
N GLY A 27 -20.01 -11.90 -9.03
CA GLY A 27 -19.11 -10.97 -8.37
C GLY A 27 -18.11 -10.58 -9.40
N ASN A 28 -18.45 -9.56 -10.12
CA ASN A 28 -17.47 -8.85 -10.85
C ASN A 28 -16.63 -8.17 -9.80
N CYS A 29 -15.76 -8.97 -9.22
CA CYS A 29 -14.60 -8.36 -8.65
C CYS A 29 -14.00 -7.60 -9.80
N PRO A 30 -14.02 -6.25 -9.78
CA PRO A 30 -13.22 -5.53 -10.74
C PRO A 30 -11.86 -6.18 -10.66
N ALA A 31 -11.35 -6.57 -11.81
CA ALA A 31 -10.03 -7.13 -11.86
C ALA A 31 -9.20 -6.28 -10.91
N GLN A 32 -8.97 -6.81 -9.74
CA GLN A 32 -8.08 -6.18 -8.84
C GLN A 32 -6.78 -6.23 -9.59
N THR A 33 -6.49 -5.14 -10.26
CA THR A 33 -5.11 -4.80 -10.47
C THR A 33 -4.52 -4.96 -9.11
N ALA A 34 -3.84 -6.08 -8.92
CA ALA A 34 -3.18 -6.35 -7.67
C ALA A 34 -2.43 -5.09 -7.33
N ALA A 35 -2.94 -4.34 -6.36
CA ALA A 35 -2.22 -3.20 -5.86
C ALA A 35 -0.87 -3.75 -5.47
N VAL A 36 0.16 -3.40 -6.25
CA VAL A 36 1.52 -3.81 -5.94
C VAL A 36 1.79 -3.24 -4.57
N GLU A 37 1.94 -4.11 -3.59
CA GLU A 37 2.27 -3.72 -2.24
C GLU A 37 3.55 -2.89 -2.28
N PRO A 38 3.56 -1.73 -1.65
CA PRO A 38 4.79 -0.94 -1.60
C PRO A 38 5.87 -1.70 -0.84
N ARG A 39 7.10 -1.52 -1.28
CA ARG A 39 8.27 -1.99 -0.56
C ARG A 39 8.51 -1.04 0.59
N ARG A 40 8.41 -1.56 1.81
CA ARG A 40 8.53 -0.76 3.04
C ARG A 40 9.82 -1.07 3.77
N PHE A 41 10.49 -0.01 4.20
CA PHE A 41 11.73 -0.11 4.95
C PHE A 41 11.67 0.85 6.13
N ASP A 42 12.06 0.36 7.30
CA ASP A 42 12.19 1.18 8.50
C ASP A 42 13.65 1.55 8.69
N LEU A 43 13.94 2.84 8.70
CA LEU A 43 15.29 3.37 8.82
C LEU A 43 15.37 4.28 10.04
N ARG A 44 16.18 3.89 11.01
CA ARG A 44 16.38 4.66 12.22
C ARG A 44 17.75 5.32 12.20
N ILE A 45 17.76 6.61 12.46
CA ILE A 45 19.00 7.40 12.53
C ILE A 45 19.35 7.58 14.00
N GLU A 46 20.50 7.06 14.38
CA GLU A 46 21.05 7.21 15.72
C GLU A 46 22.46 7.80 15.64
N ASN A 47 22.67 8.89 16.35
CA ASN A 47 23.97 9.58 16.36
C ASN A 47 24.49 9.89 14.95
N GLY A 48 23.57 10.28 14.04
CA GLY A 48 23.93 10.65 12.67
C GLY A 48 24.18 9.46 11.74
N ARG A 49 23.88 8.25 12.16
CA ARG A 49 24.10 7.03 11.37
C ARG A 49 22.85 6.15 11.36
N ILE A 50 22.77 5.30 10.36
CA ILE A 50 21.69 4.30 10.31
C ILE A 50 21.99 3.18 11.31
N ALA A 51 21.04 2.91 12.18
CA ALA A 51 21.12 1.80 13.12
C ALA A 51 21.09 0.47 12.36
N GLY A 52 21.82 -0.53 12.88
CA GLY A 52 21.79 -1.89 12.33
C GLY A 52 22.71 -2.12 11.14
N ASN A 53 23.66 -1.21 10.86
CA ASN A 53 24.63 -1.38 9.77
C ASN A 53 24.02 -1.56 8.37
N VAL A 54 22.80 -1.08 8.15
CA VAL A 54 22.19 -1.09 6.82
C VAL A 54 22.91 -0.08 5.95
N LYS A 55 23.52 -0.52 4.85
CA LYS A 55 24.26 0.33 3.93
C LYS A 55 23.49 0.65 2.66
N THR A 56 22.57 -0.22 2.28
CA THR A 56 21.86 -0.13 1.02
C THR A 56 20.43 -0.61 1.19
N VAL A 57 19.51 0.10 0.57
CA VAL A 57 18.12 -0.31 0.38
C VAL A 57 17.98 -0.69 -1.08
N GLU A 58 17.63 -1.93 -1.34
CA GLU A 58 17.51 -2.46 -2.69
C GLU A 58 16.06 -2.60 -3.11
N VAL A 59 15.73 -2.05 -4.25
CA VAL A 59 14.41 -2.15 -4.87
C VAL A 59 14.57 -2.36 -6.38
N ARG A 60 13.46 -2.64 -7.04
CA ARG A 60 13.43 -2.75 -8.49
C ARG A 60 12.84 -1.49 -9.11
N GLN A 61 13.24 -1.22 -10.34
CA GLN A 61 12.66 -0.13 -11.12
C GLN A 61 11.14 -0.26 -11.16
N ASP A 62 10.46 0.87 -10.99
CA ASP A 62 9.01 1.02 -10.94
C ASP A 62 8.33 0.51 -9.68
N ASP A 63 9.08 0.01 -8.71
CA ASP A 63 8.52 -0.32 -7.40
C ASP A 63 7.98 0.93 -6.71
N ALA A 64 6.84 0.78 -6.03
CA ALA A 64 6.40 1.75 -5.04
C ALA A 64 7.21 1.52 -3.76
N VAL A 65 7.82 2.57 -3.25
CA VAL A 65 8.74 2.48 -2.10
C VAL A 65 8.27 3.41 -0.99
N GLU A 66 8.30 2.91 0.23
CA GLU A 66 8.06 3.70 1.42
C GLU A 66 9.24 3.54 2.37
N LEU A 67 9.93 4.64 2.62
CA LEU A 67 11.00 4.69 3.61
C LEU A 67 10.48 5.42 4.84
N LYS A 68 10.34 4.68 5.93
CA LYS A 68 9.91 5.24 7.21
C LYS A 68 11.12 5.61 8.02
N TRP A 69 11.29 6.90 8.24
CA TRP A 69 12.42 7.47 8.95
C TRP A 69 12.06 7.80 10.39
N SER A 70 12.92 7.43 11.29
CA SER A 70 12.91 7.91 12.67
C SER A 70 14.32 8.36 13.06
N ALA A 71 14.43 9.29 13.99
CA ALA A 71 15.71 9.84 14.40
C ALA A 71 15.72 10.19 15.89
N ASP A 72 16.89 10.15 16.49
CA ASP A 72 17.11 10.59 17.87
C ASP A 72 17.33 12.12 17.97
N HIS A 73 17.67 12.75 16.85
CA HIS A 73 17.84 14.19 16.72
C HIS A 73 17.14 14.68 15.46
N ARG A 74 16.75 15.96 15.44
CA ARG A 74 16.19 16.55 14.23
C ARG A 74 17.17 16.40 13.08
N THR A 75 16.74 15.76 12.02
CA THR A 75 17.57 15.44 10.86
C THR A 75 16.80 15.75 9.57
N ILE A 76 17.46 16.43 8.66
CA ILE A 76 16.93 16.65 7.31
C ILE A 76 17.51 15.55 6.43
N VAL A 77 16.66 14.76 5.81
CA VAL A 77 17.04 13.61 4.97
C VAL A 77 16.74 13.95 3.53
N HIS A 78 17.72 13.80 2.66
CA HIS A 78 17.60 14.10 1.25
C HIS A 78 17.98 12.90 0.40
N LEU A 79 17.05 12.46 -0.44
CA LEU A 79 17.29 11.42 -1.44
C LEU A 79 17.69 12.09 -2.75
N HIS A 80 18.98 12.00 -3.09
CA HIS A 80 19.51 12.52 -4.32
C HIS A 80 19.01 11.73 -5.52
N GLY A 81 18.86 12.39 -6.64
CA GLY A 81 18.36 11.79 -7.87
C GLY A 81 16.84 11.79 -8.01
N TYR A 82 16.14 11.72 -6.89
CA TYR A 82 14.67 11.84 -6.83
C TYR A 82 14.23 13.18 -6.30
N ASP A 83 15.16 13.94 -5.75
CA ASP A 83 14.92 15.27 -5.22
C ASP A 83 13.82 15.32 -4.16
N ILE A 84 13.87 14.38 -3.24
CA ILE A 84 12.92 14.28 -2.13
C ILE A 84 13.63 14.59 -0.82
N GLU A 85 13.06 15.49 -0.05
CA GLU A 85 13.58 15.90 1.24
C GLU A 85 12.50 15.80 2.30
N VAL A 86 12.85 15.26 3.45
CA VAL A 86 11.96 15.19 4.61
C VAL A 86 12.71 15.62 5.86
N THR A 87 12.01 16.27 6.78
CA THR A 87 12.55 16.61 8.09
C THR A 87 12.02 15.60 9.10
N VAL A 88 12.94 14.93 9.77
CA VAL A 88 12.63 13.92 10.79
C VAL A 88 12.92 14.50 12.16
N ASN A 89 11.90 14.60 12.99
CA ASN A 89 12.03 15.06 14.37
C ASN A 89 12.02 13.87 15.33
N PRO A 90 12.71 13.97 16.48
CA PRO A 90 12.65 12.91 17.48
C PRO A 90 11.21 12.63 17.90
N GLY A 91 10.84 11.36 17.97
CA GLY A 91 9.50 10.93 18.35
C GLY A 91 8.43 11.07 17.29
N GLN A 92 8.77 11.56 16.10
CA GLN A 92 7.85 11.71 14.97
C GLN A 92 8.42 11.08 13.73
N ALA A 93 8.00 9.85 13.43
CA ALA A 93 8.42 9.19 12.21
C ALA A 93 7.87 9.91 10.97
N GLN A 94 8.65 9.94 9.91
CA GLN A 94 8.26 10.50 8.62
C GLN A 94 8.36 9.42 7.56
N VAL A 95 7.38 9.39 6.66
CA VAL A 95 7.39 8.46 5.54
C VAL A 95 7.77 9.21 4.27
N MET A 96 8.79 8.69 3.60
CA MET A 96 9.18 9.13 2.26
C MET A 96 8.63 8.11 1.28
N ALA A 97 7.58 8.48 0.55
CA ALA A 97 6.91 7.60 -0.40
C ALA A 97 7.18 8.06 -1.82
N PHE A 98 7.60 7.14 -2.68
CA PHE A 98 7.93 7.46 -4.06
C PHE A 98 7.89 6.21 -4.93
N ARG A 99 7.91 6.43 -6.23
CA ARG A 99 8.08 5.34 -7.19
C ARG A 99 9.51 5.35 -7.69
N ALA A 100 10.17 4.19 -7.66
CA ALA A 100 11.56 4.04 -8.06
C ALA A 100 11.71 4.02 -9.60
N ARG A 101 11.45 5.13 -10.25
CA ARG A 101 11.41 5.23 -11.73
C ARG A 101 12.77 5.12 -12.39
N ALA A 102 13.76 5.71 -11.78
CA ALA A 102 15.11 5.74 -12.32
C ALA A 102 15.94 4.62 -11.70
N SER A 103 16.57 3.79 -12.53
CA SER A 103 17.52 2.80 -12.06
C SER A 103 18.86 3.46 -11.75
N GLY A 104 19.60 2.86 -10.84
CA GLY A 104 20.91 3.36 -10.42
C GLY A 104 21.10 3.29 -8.93
N ARG A 105 22.17 3.94 -8.47
CA ARG A 105 22.52 4.03 -7.06
C ARG A 105 22.45 5.48 -6.62
N PHE A 106 21.62 5.76 -5.64
CA PHE A 106 21.34 7.12 -5.20
C PHE A 106 21.67 7.28 -3.72
N PRO A 107 22.52 8.25 -3.36
CA PRO A 107 22.81 8.48 -1.96
C PRO A 107 21.64 9.16 -1.26
N ILE A 108 21.35 8.70 -0.04
CA ILE A 108 20.44 9.37 0.86
C ILE A 108 21.28 10.00 1.95
N GLU A 109 21.25 11.32 2.02
CA GLU A 109 22.13 12.07 2.89
C GLU A 109 21.37 12.79 3.99
N SER A 110 22.02 12.96 5.14
CA SER A 110 21.56 13.90 6.13
C SER A 110 22.17 15.27 5.84
N HIS A 111 21.32 16.29 5.87
CA HIS A 111 21.75 17.66 5.77
C HIS A 111 21.80 18.28 7.16
N GLY A 112 22.95 18.74 7.55
CA GLY A 112 23.21 19.42 8.80
C GLY A 112 24.53 20.15 8.64
N ASP A 113 25.30 20.27 9.73
CA ASP A 113 26.64 20.88 9.67
C ASP A 113 27.59 20.11 8.75
N ARG A 114 27.28 18.84 8.52
CA ARG A 114 28.02 17.98 7.59
C ARG A 114 27.02 17.20 6.75
N HIS A 115 27.32 17.07 5.47
CA HIS A 115 26.63 16.19 4.57
C HIS A 115 27.16 14.77 4.79
N THR A 116 26.32 13.92 5.34
CA THR A 116 26.69 12.52 5.63
C THR A 116 25.77 11.60 4.86
N VAL A 117 26.36 10.67 4.11
CA VAL A 117 25.57 9.61 3.48
C VAL A 117 25.10 8.65 4.56
N LEU A 118 23.78 8.51 4.68
CA LEU A 118 23.16 7.59 5.63
C LEU A 118 23.10 6.18 5.06
N VAL A 119 22.59 6.09 3.84
CA VAL A 119 22.32 4.83 3.16
C VAL A 119 22.21 5.13 1.66
N TYR A 120 22.44 4.11 0.83
CA TYR A 120 22.20 4.20 -0.61
C TYR A 120 20.90 3.54 -0.98
N LEU A 121 20.16 4.17 -1.85
CA LEU A 121 19.05 3.53 -2.54
C LEU A 121 19.60 2.94 -3.83
N GLU A 122 19.44 1.63 -3.99
CA GLU A 122 19.88 0.93 -5.19
C GLU A 122 18.64 0.42 -5.93
N VAL A 123 18.43 0.97 -7.13
CA VAL A 123 17.28 0.62 -7.97
C VAL A 123 17.78 -0.21 -9.13
N HIS A 124 17.42 -1.48 -9.11
CA HIS A 124 17.81 -2.42 -10.15
C HIS A 124 16.90 -2.30 -11.36
N PRO A 125 17.43 -2.27 -12.58
CA PRO A 125 16.61 -2.23 -13.80
C PRO A 125 15.68 -3.45 -13.86
N ARG A 126 14.52 -3.24 -14.43
CA ARG A 126 13.63 -4.34 -14.79
C ARG A 126 14.02 -4.99 -16.09
#